data_165593f32de2d522b896fd3b00f98b79
#
_entry.id   165593f32de2d522b896fd3b00f98b79
#
_cell.length_a   1.000
_cell.length_b   1.000
_cell.length_c   1.000
_cell.angle_alpha   90.00
_cell.angle_beta   90.00
_cell.angle_gamma   90.00
#
_symmetry.space_group_name_H-M   'P 1'
#
loop_
_entity.id
_entity.type
_entity.pdbx_description
1 polymer ?
#
loop_
_entity_poly.entity_id
_entity_poly.type
_entity_poly.pdbx_seq_one_letter_code
_entity_poly.pdbx_strand_id
1 'polypeptide(L)'
;MVLLPLAGAALGWWYFRQPTLPNYGPAYREYAYITNGKSNTVTVIDLRTFEPAQTIKVGSEPTGVAADTKKNEIYVVNTGSNNVSIIDAQRNAVVATIGVHARPYFIDVSGDGKRGYVANSGSSNISVIDLEKRTLLGNIGVGTSPGLARISPDGKTVVISNRGDNTVSLMDAEKIKVRSTIPVCQQPEDIAILPDNSKAFVACAGSAQVASIDLKSDKLLALLDVGKTPVNLAVKPDGGELIVCNFDSNNISIIETTTNEVGGSYLIGTRPARGIVTADNSRLYVSNFGSNNVAVYDIDLGKVIASLPVGSHPDGLALSQSENYLLVLNSQSGDITVIQKRKPSKLEPSEYALLTMIPVGLQPNNIVVKSFVIAKSEK
;
A
#
# COMPACT_ATOMS: atom_id res chain seq x y z
N MET A 1 1.20 -41.52 41.52
CA MET A 1 1.98 -40.29 41.32
C MET A 1 1.36 -39.49 40.20
N VAL A 2 0.73 -38.39 40.59
CA VAL A 2 -0.22 -37.62 39.79
C VAL A 2 0.53 -36.76 38.75
N LEU A 3 0.26 -36.96 37.47
CA LEU A 3 0.61 -36.07 36.37
C LEU A 3 -0.65 -35.38 35.88
N LEU A 4 -0.86 -34.15 36.32
CA LEU A 4 -1.65 -33.06 35.74
C LEU A 4 -1.31 -31.81 36.59
N PRO A 5 -0.96 -30.65 36.05
CA PRO A 5 -1.66 -29.89 35.04
C PRO A 5 -0.73 -29.06 34.13
N LEU A 6 -0.47 -29.48 32.93
CA LEU A 6 0.19 -28.60 31.92
C LEU A 6 -0.80 -28.06 30.88
N ALA A 7 -1.98 -28.65 30.74
CA ALA A 7 -3.01 -28.17 29.80
C ALA A 7 -3.75 -26.89 30.25
N GLY A 8 -3.85 -26.66 31.55
CA GLY A 8 -4.53 -25.47 32.09
C GLY A 8 -3.74 -24.17 31.92
N ALA A 9 -2.42 -24.25 31.94
CA ALA A 9 -1.56 -23.05 31.79
C ALA A 9 -1.51 -22.55 30.35
N ALA A 10 -1.54 -23.46 29.37
CA ALA A 10 -1.55 -23.09 27.95
C ALA A 10 -2.89 -22.47 27.51
N LEU A 11 -4.02 -22.99 28.00
CA LEU A 11 -5.36 -22.41 27.74
C LEU A 11 -5.55 -21.07 28.45
N GLY A 12 -5.05 -20.91 29.67
CA GLY A 12 -5.07 -19.63 30.40
C GLY A 12 -4.21 -18.57 29.70
N TRP A 13 -3.05 -18.96 29.19
CA TRP A 13 -2.15 -18.06 28.47
C TRP A 13 -2.73 -17.60 27.12
N TRP A 14 -3.49 -18.45 26.43
CA TRP A 14 -4.18 -18.14 25.19
C TRP A 14 -5.39 -17.21 25.43
N TYR A 15 -6.13 -17.40 26.52
CA TYR A 15 -7.28 -16.56 26.88
C TYR A 15 -6.91 -15.13 27.28
N PHE A 16 -5.73 -14.93 27.90
CA PHE A 16 -5.22 -13.61 28.30
C PHE A 16 -4.53 -12.83 27.16
N ARG A 17 -4.31 -13.45 26.01
CA ARG A 17 -3.69 -12.82 24.83
C ARG A 17 -4.67 -12.49 23.70
N GLN A 18 -5.97 -12.54 23.95
CA GLN A 18 -6.88 -12.05 22.94
C GLN A 18 -6.70 -10.53 22.79
N PRO A 19 -6.42 -10.05 21.56
CA PRO A 19 -6.26 -8.64 21.31
C PRO A 19 -7.55 -7.93 21.70
N THR A 20 -7.47 -6.90 22.55
CA THR A 20 -8.60 -6.03 22.83
C THR A 20 -8.87 -5.20 21.59
N LEU A 21 -9.64 -5.75 20.64
CA LEU A 21 -10.13 -5.00 19.49
C LEU A 21 -11.03 -3.87 20.01
N PRO A 22 -10.96 -2.68 19.39
CA PRO A 22 -11.97 -1.66 19.62
C PRO A 22 -13.36 -2.28 19.43
N ASN A 23 -14.27 -2.06 20.36
CA ASN A 23 -15.62 -2.63 20.27
C ASN A 23 -16.45 -1.85 19.24
N TYR A 24 -16.26 -2.14 17.97
CA TYR A 24 -17.04 -1.58 16.87
C TYR A 24 -18.44 -2.19 16.74
N GLY A 25 -18.81 -3.11 17.63
CA GLY A 25 -20.07 -3.85 17.60
C GLY A 25 -20.06 -5.08 16.65
N PRO A 26 -21.09 -5.93 16.75
CA PRO A 26 -21.13 -7.24 16.06
C PRO A 26 -21.25 -7.13 14.53
N ALA A 27 -21.69 -5.99 14.02
CA ALA A 27 -21.83 -5.77 12.58
C ALA A 27 -20.54 -5.27 11.90
N TYR A 28 -19.54 -4.84 12.66
CA TYR A 28 -18.28 -4.37 12.12
C TYR A 28 -17.46 -5.52 11.53
N ARG A 29 -16.86 -5.27 10.38
CA ARG A 29 -15.93 -6.17 9.71
C ARG A 29 -14.68 -5.40 9.32
N GLU A 30 -13.55 -6.06 9.45
CA GLU A 30 -12.27 -5.54 8.98
C GLU A 30 -11.44 -6.71 8.43
N TYR A 31 -11.11 -6.63 7.16
CA TYR A 31 -10.37 -7.66 6.46
C TYR A 31 -9.11 -7.10 5.81
N ALA A 32 -8.03 -7.89 5.85
CA ALA A 32 -6.89 -7.68 4.99
C ALA A 32 -7.01 -8.57 3.75
N TYR A 33 -6.75 -7.99 2.58
CA TYR A 33 -6.75 -8.68 1.28
C TYR A 33 -5.33 -8.71 0.75
N ILE A 34 -4.79 -9.89 0.53
CA ILE A 34 -3.41 -10.13 0.13
C ILE A 34 -3.38 -10.83 -1.23
N THR A 35 -2.76 -10.19 -2.23
CA THR A 35 -2.55 -10.80 -3.54
C THR A 35 -1.38 -11.78 -3.51
N ASN A 36 -1.60 -13.00 -4.03
CA ASN A 36 -0.61 -14.07 -4.08
C ASN A 36 -0.26 -14.38 -5.54
N GLY A 37 0.82 -13.77 -6.04
CA GLY A 37 1.17 -13.76 -7.46
C GLY A 37 1.30 -15.14 -8.10
N LYS A 38 1.96 -16.08 -7.43
CA LYS A 38 2.15 -17.45 -7.95
C LYS A 38 0.99 -18.40 -7.69
N SER A 39 0.12 -18.08 -6.72
CA SER A 39 -1.05 -18.91 -6.43
C SER A 39 -2.30 -18.52 -7.22
N ASN A 40 -2.29 -17.35 -7.90
CA ASN A 40 -3.45 -16.80 -8.60
C ASN A 40 -4.67 -16.61 -7.68
N THR A 41 -4.41 -16.19 -6.45
CA THR A 41 -5.42 -16.04 -5.40
C THR A 41 -5.26 -14.74 -4.64
N VAL A 42 -6.32 -14.40 -3.91
CA VAL A 42 -6.29 -13.40 -2.82
C VAL A 42 -6.60 -14.12 -1.53
N THR A 43 -5.73 -13.99 -0.53
CA THR A 43 -6.02 -14.44 0.84
C THR A 43 -6.73 -13.32 1.57
N VAL A 44 -7.82 -13.65 2.26
CA VAL A 44 -8.58 -12.74 3.12
C VAL A 44 -8.35 -13.12 4.57
N ILE A 45 -7.89 -12.17 5.38
CA ILE A 45 -7.66 -12.35 6.83
C ILE A 45 -8.69 -11.50 7.58
N ASP A 46 -9.42 -12.12 8.53
CA ASP A 46 -10.30 -11.38 9.47
C ASP A 46 -9.44 -10.77 10.58
N LEU A 47 -9.38 -9.44 10.65
CA LEU A 47 -8.57 -8.74 11.64
C LEU A 47 -9.19 -8.70 13.05
N ARG A 48 -10.36 -9.30 13.23
CA ARG A 48 -10.94 -9.51 14.58
C ARG A 48 -10.47 -10.82 15.22
N THR A 49 -10.11 -11.80 14.40
CA THR A 49 -9.63 -13.10 14.87
C THR A 49 -8.16 -13.35 14.54
N PHE A 50 -7.62 -12.62 13.56
CA PHE A 50 -6.31 -12.84 12.94
C PHE A 50 -6.16 -14.23 12.33
N GLU A 51 -7.24 -14.70 11.72
CA GLU A 51 -7.30 -15.99 11.03
C GLU A 51 -7.65 -15.80 9.55
N PRO A 52 -7.21 -16.69 8.65
CA PRO A 52 -7.66 -16.70 7.27
C PRO A 52 -9.16 -16.93 7.21
N ALA A 53 -9.90 -15.95 6.68
CA ALA A 53 -11.35 -16.06 6.47
C ALA A 53 -11.67 -16.81 5.18
N GLN A 54 -10.89 -16.56 4.11
CA GLN A 54 -11.11 -17.15 2.79
C GLN A 54 -9.89 -17.03 1.88
N THR A 55 -9.79 -17.93 0.90
CA THR A 55 -8.91 -17.82 -0.25
C THR A 55 -9.74 -17.72 -1.52
N ILE A 56 -9.63 -16.59 -2.23
CA ILE A 56 -10.43 -16.26 -3.41
C ILE A 56 -9.58 -16.50 -4.65
N LYS A 57 -10.08 -17.29 -5.61
CA LYS A 57 -9.45 -17.42 -6.95
C LYS A 57 -9.70 -16.17 -7.76
N VAL A 58 -8.66 -15.63 -8.38
CA VAL A 58 -8.68 -14.46 -9.28
C VAL A 58 -7.99 -14.80 -10.61
N GLY A 59 -7.66 -13.82 -11.42
CA GLY A 59 -6.88 -14.04 -12.64
C GLY A 59 -5.43 -14.42 -12.34
N SER A 60 -4.64 -14.63 -13.42
CA SER A 60 -3.23 -15.04 -13.31
C SER A 60 -2.33 -13.88 -12.88
N GLU A 61 -1.33 -14.19 -12.06
CA GLU A 61 -0.31 -13.25 -11.58
C GLU A 61 -0.95 -11.96 -11.00
N PRO A 62 -1.79 -12.05 -9.94
CA PRO A 62 -2.31 -10.87 -9.29
C PRO A 62 -1.17 -10.06 -8.65
N THR A 63 -1.13 -8.75 -8.91
CA THR A 63 -0.07 -7.83 -8.46
C THR A 63 -0.58 -6.69 -7.61
N GLY A 64 -1.49 -5.87 -8.16
CA GLY A 64 -2.04 -4.71 -7.49
C GLY A 64 -3.37 -5.01 -6.80
N VAL A 65 -3.61 -4.42 -5.64
CA VAL A 65 -4.89 -4.46 -4.95
C VAL A 65 -5.24 -3.08 -4.41
N ALA A 66 -6.50 -2.67 -4.59
CA ALA A 66 -7.02 -1.43 -4.03
C ALA A 66 -8.41 -1.67 -3.42
N ALA A 67 -8.69 -0.98 -2.31
CA ALA A 67 -10.00 -0.99 -1.67
C ALA A 67 -10.78 0.28 -2.04
N ASP A 68 -12.04 0.12 -2.39
CA ASP A 68 -12.94 1.26 -2.55
C ASP A 68 -13.22 1.92 -1.19
N THR A 69 -13.14 3.24 -1.11
CA THR A 69 -13.42 3.98 0.12
C THR A 69 -14.91 4.17 0.39
N LYS A 70 -15.76 4.04 -0.64
CA LYS A 70 -17.22 4.26 -0.57
C LYS A 70 -18.02 2.98 -0.63
N LYS A 71 -17.56 1.99 -1.41
CA LYS A 71 -18.23 0.70 -1.60
C LYS A 71 -17.48 -0.40 -0.86
N ASN A 72 -18.15 -1.49 -0.59
CA ASN A 72 -17.53 -2.70 -0.02
C ASN A 72 -16.95 -3.56 -1.16
N GLU A 73 -16.07 -2.96 -1.98
CA GLU A 73 -15.43 -3.60 -3.12
C GLU A 73 -13.90 -3.52 -3.03
N ILE A 74 -13.26 -4.58 -3.51
CA ILE A 74 -11.80 -4.70 -3.64
C ILE A 74 -11.51 -4.97 -5.11
N TYR A 75 -10.54 -4.25 -5.66
CA TYR A 75 -10.11 -4.38 -7.04
C TYR A 75 -8.74 -5.02 -7.10
N VAL A 76 -8.61 -6.11 -7.84
CA VAL A 76 -7.38 -6.89 -7.97
C VAL A 76 -6.92 -6.89 -9.42
N VAL A 77 -5.73 -6.38 -9.65
CA VAL A 77 -5.09 -6.38 -10.97
C VAL A 77 -4.41 -7.71 -11.21
N ASN A 78 -4.78 -8.40 -12.28
CA ASN A 78 -4.23 -9.68 -12.69
C ASN A 78 -3.32 -9.46 -13.90
N THR A 79 -2.02 -9.29 -13.67
CA THR A 79 -1.02 -8.95 -14.69
C THR A 79 -0.92 -10.00 -15.79
N GLY A 80 -0.98 -11.29 -15.42
CA GLY A 80 -0.86 -12.40 -16.38
C GLY A 80 -2.10 -12.61 -17.24
N SER A 81 -3.30 -12.29 -16.73
CA SER A 81 -4.54 -12.45 -17.49
C SER A 81 -5.11 -11.15 -18.05
N ASN A 82 -4.40 -10.02 -17.93
CA ASN A 82 -4.78 -8.74 -18.50
C ASN A 82 -6.20 -8.29 -18.11
N ASN A 83 -6.53 -8.41 -16.82
CA ASN A 83 -7.85 -8.02 -16.33
C ASN A 83 -7.80 -7.55 -14.88
N VAL A 84 -8.92 -6.97 -14.43
CA VAL A 84 -9.17 -6.58 -13.05
C VAL A 84 -10.33 -7.40 -12.51
N SER A 85 -10.13 -8.12 -11.41
CA SER A 85 -11.19 -8.79 -10.67
C SER A 85 -11.78 -7.83 -9.64
N ILE A 86 -13.11 -7.78 -9.55
CA ILE A 86 -13.85 -7.03 -8.52
C ILE A 86 -14.38 -8.02 -7.49
N ILE A 87 -13.98 -7.85 -6.24
CA ILE A 87 -14.38 -8.68 -5.11
C ILE A 87 -15.38 -7.89 -4.26
N ASP A 88 -16.54 -8.47 -3.99
CA ASP A 88 -17.47 -8.01 -2.96
C ASP A 88 -16.91 -8.39 -1.58
N ALA A 89 -16.56 -7.40 -0.76
CA ALA A 89 -15.96 -7.61 0.54
C ALA A 89 -16.93 -8.19 1.60
N GLN A 90 -18.25 -8.07 1.41
CA GLN A 90 -19.22 -8.67 2.31
C GLN A 90 -19.32 -10.18 2.10
N ARG A 91 -19.17 -10.62 0.85
CA ARG A 91 -19.28 -12.04 0.44
C ARG A 91 -17.93 -12.71 0.28
N ASN A 92 -16.86 -11.92 0.22
CA ASN A 92 -15.51 -12.36 -0.14
C ASN A 92 -15.50 -13.17 -1.45
N ALA A 93 -16.17 -12.68 -2.48
CA ALA A 93 -16.32 -13.37 -3.76
C ALA A 93 -16.10 -12.41 -4.93
N VAL A 94 -15.52 -12.95 -6.02
CA VAL A 94 -15.42 -12.20 -7.29
C VAL A 94 -16.83 -12.03 -7.86
N VAL A 95 -17.22 -10.78 -8.09
CA VAL A 95 -18.54 -10.41 -8.65
C VAL A 95 -18.47 -9.89 -10.09
N ALA A 96 -17.28 -9.52 -10.55
CA ALA A 96 -17.04 -9.12 -11.94
C ALA A 96 -15.55 -9.25 -12.28
N THR A 97 -15.28 -9.35 -13.59
CA THR A 97 -13.92 -9.29 -14.14
C THR A 97 -13.97 -8.40 -15.38
N ILE A 98 -13.08 -7.40 -15.44
CA ILE A 98 -13.01 -6.41 -16.50
C ILE A 98 -11.69 -6.57 -17.25
N GLY A 99 -11.74 -6.81 -18.56
CA GLY A 99 -10.56 -6.86 -19.43
C GLY A 99 -9.92 -5.48 -19.55
N VAL A 100 -8.59 -5.42 -19.47
CA VAL A 100 -7.74 -4.23 -19.67
C VAL A 100 -6.64 -4.56 -20.69
N HIS A 101 -5.71 -3.63 -20.93
CA HIS A 101 -4.60 -3.89 -21.85
C HIS A 101 -3.47 -4.71 -21.21
N ALA A 102 -2.40 -4.94 -22.01
CA ALA A 102 -1.34 -5.89 -21.67
C ALA A 102 -0.54 -5.51 -20.43
N ARG A 103 -0.31 -6.52 -19.57
CA ARG A 103 0.49 -6.44 -18.35
C ARG A 103 0.08 -5.27 -17.44
N PRO A 104 -1.19 -5.20 -17.02
CA PRO A 104 -1.60 -4.24 -16.02
C PRO A 104 -0.82 -4.48 -14.72
N TYR A 105 -0.42 -3.42 -14.01
CA TYR A 105 0.43 -3.55 -12.85
C TYR A 105 -0.26 -3.13 -11.56
N PHE A 106 -0.89 -1.97 -11.55
CA PHE A 106 -1.55 -1.41 -10.37
C PHE A 106 -2.85 -0.69 -10.77
N ILE A 107 -3.79 -0.60 -9.84
CA ILE A 107 -5.02 0.16 -9.97
C ILE A 107 -5.11 1.19 -8.85
N ASP A 108 -5.46 2.42 -9.20
CA ASP A 108 -5.88 3.43 -8.24
C ASP A 108 -7.37 3.76 -8.44
N VAL A 109 -8.06 4.07 -7.34
CA VAL A 109 -9.51 4.29 -7.32
C VAL A 109 -9.80 5.72 -6.90
N SER A 110 -10.65 6.40 -7.65
CA SER A 110 -11.08 7.76 -7.30
C SER A 110 -11.77 7.81 -5.93
N GLY A 111 -11.56 8.89 -5.18
CA GLY A 111 -12.10 9.03 -3.83
C GLY A 111 -13.63 8.97 -3.73
N ASP A 112 -14.36 9.16 -4.86
CA ASP A 112 -15.80 8.98 -4.97
C ASP A 112 -16.24 7.54 -5.31
N GLY A 113 -15.27 6.62 -5.54
CA GLY A 113 -15.51 5.21 -5.88
C GLY A 113 -16.10 4.98 -7.27
N LYS A 114 -16.01 5.95 -8.19
CA LYS A 114 -16.66 5.83 -9.52
C LYS A 114 -15.70 5.37 -10.61
N ARG A 115 -14.41 5.67 -10.49
CA ARG A 115 -13.42 5.38 -11.52
C ARG A 115 -12.21 4.63 -10.99
N GLY A 116 -11.72 3.69 -11.79
CA GLY A 116 -10.45 3.01 -11.60
C GLY A 116 -9.48 3.34 -12.74
N TYR A 117 -8.21 3.55 -12.40
CA TYR A 117 -7.13 3.88 -13.34
C TYR A 117 -6.05 2.80 -13.25
N VAL A 118 -5.84 2.08 -14.35
CA VAL A 118 -4.93 0.94 -14.41
C VAL A 118 -3.78 1.23 -15.36
N ALA A 119 -2.55 1.23 -14.87
CA ALA A 119 -1.36 1.34 -15.71
C ALA A 119 -1.06 0.00 -16.40
N ASN A 120 -1.02 -0.02 -17.73
CA ASN A 120 -0.74 -1.21 -18.54
C ASN A 120 0.73 -1.17 -19.01
N SER A 121 1.62 -1.76 -18.23
CA SER A 121 3.08 -1.68 -18.45
C SER A 121 3.55 -2.30 -19.78
N GLY A 122 2.76 -3.20 -20.34
CA GLY A 122 3.04 -3.85 -21.64
C GLY A 122 2.47 -3.11 -22.86
N SER A 123 1.80 -1.97 -22.72
CA SER A 123 1.08 -1.34 -23.83
C SER A 123 0.96 0.18 -23.77
N SER A 124 1.93 0.90 -23.29
CA SER A 124 2.03 2.38 -23.37
C SER A 124 0.69 3.14 -23.21
N ASN A 125 -0.19 2.66 -22.35
CA ASN A 125 -1.48 3.29 -22.05
C ASN A 125 -1.95 2.97 -20.63
N ILE A 126 -2.97 3.70 -20.19
CA ILE A 126 -3.76 3.37 -19.01
C ILE A 126 -5.17 2.98 -19.41
N SER A 127 -5.78 2.03 -18.70
CA SER A 127 -7.20 1.71 -18.80
C SER A 127 -7.98 2.52 -17.78
N VAL A 128 -9.05 3.18 -18.21
CA VAL A 128 -9.99 3.89 -17.33
C VAL A 128 -11.28 3.07 -17.24
N ILE A 129 -11.66 2.73 -16.01
CA ILE A 129 -12.81 1.86 -15.72
C ILE A 129 -13.91 2.67 -15.05
N ASP A 130 -15.15 2.51 -15.53
CA ASP A 130 -16.36 2.90 -14.80
C ASP A 130 -16.67 1.79 -13.78
N LEU A 131 -16.45 2.07 -12.50
CA LEU A 131 -16.62 1.11 -11.42
C LEU A 131 -18.09 0.93 -11.01
N GLU A 132 -18.99 1.87 -11.36
CA GLU A 132 -20.42 1.72 -11.12
C GLU A 132 -21.05 0.77 -12.15
N LYS A 133 -20.69 0.94 -13.42
CA LYS A 133 -21.16 0.10 -14.52
C LYS A 133 -20.32 -1.16 -14.71
N ARG A 134 -19.14 -1.22 -14.08
CA ARG A 134 -18.14 -2.28 -14.23
C ARG A 134 -17.75 -2.50 -15.71
N THR A 135 -17.48 -1.39 -16.40
CA THR A 135 -17.11 -1.39 -17.82
C THR A 135 -15.85 -0.57 -18.08
N LEU A 136 -15.09 -0.97 -19.08
CA LEU A 136 -13.96 -0.18 -19.57
C LEU A 136 -14.50 1.05 -20.32
N LEU A 137 -14.09 2.25 -19.88
CA LEU A 137 -14.41 3.51 -20.57
C LEU A 137 -13.49 3.75 -21.77
N GLY A 138 -12.22 3.38 -21.66
CA GLY A 138 -11.24 3.52 -22.72
C GLY A 138 -9.81 3.23 -22.27
N ASN A 139 -8.94 3.15 -23.26
CA ASN A 139 -7.50 3.04 -23.08
C ASN A 139 -6.84 4.33 -23.59
N ILE A 140 -6.15 5.03 -22.72
CA ILE A 140 -5.58 6.36 -22.97
C ILE A 140 -4.09 6.21 -23.17
N GLY A 141 -3.57 6.61 -24.35
CA GLY A 141 -2.14 6.59 -24.63
C GLY A 141 -1.36 7.52 -23.70
N VAL A 142 -0.26 7.01 -23.17
CA VAL A 142 0.72 7.71 -22.31
C VAL A 142 2.13 7.39 -22.80
N GLY A 143 3.16 7.65 -22.01
CA GLY A 143 4.52 7.22 -22.36
C GLY A 143 4.71 5.70 -22.26
N THR A 144 5.93 5.24 -22.56
CA THR A 144 6.24 3.80 -22.64
C THR A 144 6.40 3.16 -21.26
N SER A 145 5.98 1.90 -21.14
CA SER A 145 6.05 1.10 -19.92
C SER A 145 5.51 1.84 -18.69
N PRO A 146 4.24 2.30 -18.69
CA PRO A 146 3.69 2.99 -17.54
C PRO A 146 3.72 2.09 -16.31
N GLY A 147 4.21 2.64 -15.17
CA GLY A 147 4.35 1.93 -13.90
C GLY A 147 3.12 2.08 -13.03
N LEU A 148 2.83 3.29 -12.62
CA LEU A 148 1.69 3.64 -11.78
C LEU A 148 0.82 4.72 -12.44
N ALA A 149 -0.45 4.70 -12.09
CA ALA A 149 -1.38 5.80 -12.33
C ALA A 149 -2.02 6.15 -10.98
N ARG A 150 -1.84 7.38 -10.51
CA ARG A 150 -2.37 7.86 -9.22
C ARG A 150 -3.34 9.01 -9.47
N ILE A 151 -4.53 8.89 -8.89
CA ILE A 151 -5.52 9.97 -8.92
C ILE A 151 -5.29 10.94 -7.76
N SER A 152 -5.37 12.25 -8.04
CA SER A 152 -5.28 13.27 -7.00
C SER A 152 -6.46 13.17 -6.00
N PRO A 153 -6.28 13.56 -4.73
CA PRO A 153 -7.33 13.53 -3.72
C PRO A 153 -8.63 14.22 -4.14
N ASP A 154 -8.55 15.33 -4.92
CA ASP A 154 -9.73 16.04 -5.46
C ASP A 154 -10.37 15.36 -6.68
N GLY A 155 -9.81 14.25 -7.16
CA GLY A 155 -10.33 13.47 -8.27
C GLY A 155 -10.17 14.11 -9.65
N LYS A 156 -9.33 15.17 -9.82
CA LYS A 156 -9.26 15.92 -11.09
C LYS A 156 -8.05 15.56 -11.95
N THR A 157 -6.96 15.12 -11.35
CA THR A 157 -5.71 14.84 -12.06
C THR A 157 -5.24 13.41 -11.83
N VAL A 158 -4.95 12.68 -12.90
CA VAL A 158 -4.22 11.41 -12.81
C VAL A 158 -2.76 11.67 -13.20
N VAL A 159 -1.84 11.26 -12.34
CA VAL A 159 -0.40 11.32 -12.54
C VAL A 159 0.09 9.93 -12.91
N ILE A 160 0.79 9.79 -14.03
CA ILE A 160 1.23 8.50 -14.56
C ILE A 160 2.75 8.52 -14.72
N SER A 161 3.45 7.57 -14.08
CA SER A 161 4.89 7.37 -14.27
C SER A 161 5.13 6.50 -15.51
N ASN A 162 5.93 7.00 -16.46
CA ASN A 162 6.28 6.29 -17.69
C ASN A 162 7.76 5.86 -17.60
N ARG A 163 7.99 4.63 -17.14
CA ARG A 163 9.33 4.11 -16.84
C ARG A 163 10.25 4.04 -18.05
N GLY A 164 9.66 3.73 -19.22
CA GLY A 164 10.42 3.41 -20.42
C GLY A 164 10.97 4.63 -21.15
N ASP A 165 10.37 5.81 -20.98
CA ASP A 165 10.80 7.04 -21.64
C ASP A 165 11.12 8.18 -20.66
N ASN A 166 11.21 7.90 -19.34
CA ASN A 166 11.62 8.85 -18.32
C ASN A 166 10.73 10.11 -18.27
N THR A 167 9.42 9.90 -18.42
CA THR A 167 8.45 10.99 -18.40
C THR A 167 7.34 10.72 -17.36
N VAL A 168 6.60 11.77 -17.03
CA VAL A 168 5.35 11.71 -16.29
C VAL A 168 4.25 12.30 -17.16
N SER A 169 3.16 11.54 -17.34
CA SER A 169 1.96 12.06 -18.00
C SER A 169 0.96 12.56 -16.96
N LEU A 170 0.40 13.74 -17.22
CA LEU A 170 -0.71 14.31 -16.44
C LEU A 170 -1.99 14.22 -17.26
N MET A 171 -3.02 13.57 -16.71
CA MET A 171 -4.32 13.41 -17.38
C MET A 171 -5.39 14.17 -16.62
N ASP A 172 -6.23 14.90 -17.35
CA ASP A 172 -7.50 15.43 -16.86
C ASP A 172 -8.47 14.26 -16.65
N ALA A 173 -8.83 14.00 -15.39
CA ALA A 173 -9.65 12.83 -15.03
C ALA A 173 -11.11 12.97 -15.51
N GLU A 174 -11.65 14.18 -15.63
CA GLU A 174 -13.01 14.42 -16.11
C GLU A 174 -13.11 14.21 -17.62
N LYS A 175 -12.17 14.81 -18.38
CA LYS A 175 -12.13 14.70 -19.84
C LYS A 175 -11.53 13.38 -20.34
N ILE A 176 -10.93 12.61 -19.44
CA ILE A 176 -10.23 11.35 -19.76
C ILE A 176 -9.20 11.57 -20.89
N LYS A 177 -8.36 12.59 -20.73
CA LYS A 177 -7.37 12.99 -21.75
C LYS A 177 -6.07 13.45 -21.12
N VAL A 178 -4.94 12.96 -21.65
CA VAL A 178 -3.62 13.51 -21.30
C VAL A 178 -3.56 14.98 -21.70
N ARG A 179 -3.18 15.85 -20.74
CA ARG A 179 -3.04 17.28 -20.95
C ARG A 179 -1.58 17.73 -21.02
N SER A 180 -0.68 16.94 -20.42
CA SER A 180 0.76 17.25 -20.43
C SER A 180 1.57 15.96 -20.28
N THR A 181 2.77 15.94 -20.87
CA THR A 181 3.81 14.92 -20.64
C THR A 181 5.12 15.64 -20.34
N ILE A 182 5.69 15.37 -19.17
CA ILE A 182 6.79 16.12 -18.59
C ILE A 182 8.01 15.20 -18.54
N PRO A 183 9.14 15.55 -19.16
CA PRO A 183 10.42 14.87 -18.93
C PRO A 183 10.82 14.99 -17.44
N VAL A 184 11.22 13.86 -16.85
CA VAL A 184 11.69 13.80 -15.46
C VAL A 184 13.01 13.04 -15.38
N CYS A 185 13.34 12.52 -14.23
CA CYS A 185 14.52 11.69 -13.97
C CYS A 185 14.35 10.23 -14.46
N GLN A 186 15.41 9.42 -14.39
CA GLN A 186 15.42 8.07 -14.98
C GLN A 186 14.60 7.06 -14.18
N GLN A 187 13.84 6.24 -14.90
CA GLN A 187 12.98 5.17 -14.35
C GLN A 187 12.04 5.69 -13.25
N PRO A 188 11.07 6.55 -13.60
CA PRO A 188 10.06 7.00 -12.66
C PRO A 188 9.19 5.81 -12.20
N GLU A 189 9.10 5.59 -10.91
CA GLU A 189 8.44 4.44 -10.27
C GLU A 189 7.24 4.87 -9.45
N ASP A 190 7.44 5.14 -8.15
CA ASP A 190 6.36 5.48 -7.24
C ASP A 190 5.97 6.96 -7.33
N ILE A 191 4.70 7.22 -7.06
CA ILE A 191 4.09 8.55 -7.14
C ILE A 191 3.38 8.84 -5.83
N ALA A 192 3.67 10.02 -5.27
CA ALA A 192 2.96 10.57 -4.14
C ALA A 192 2.36 11.93 -4.52
N ILE A 193 1.08 12.12 -4.24
CA ILE A 193 0.38 13.39 -4.47
C ILE A 193 0.05 14.02 -3.12
N LEU A 194 0.32 15.31 -2.96
CA LEU A 194 0.04 16.01 -1.71
C LEU A 194 -1.48 16.09 -1.43
N PRO A 195 -1.90 16.05 -0.16
CA PRO A 195 -3.31 16.12 0.22
C PRO A 195 -4.03 17.37 -0.27
N ASP A 196 -3.30 18.49 -0.45
CA ASP A 196 -3.82 19.77 -0.98
C ASP A 196 -3.89 19.83 -2.51
N ASN A 197 -3.49 18.77 -3.22
CA ASN A 197 -3.44 18.65 -4.69
C ASN A 197 -2.48 19.62 -5.38
N SER A 198 -1.58 20.27 -4.66
CA SER A 198 -0.66 21.26 -5.23
C SER A 198 0.47 20.63 -6.03
N LYS A 199 1.01 19.51 -5.54
CA LYS A 199 2.21 18.87 -6.10
C LYS A 199 2.07 17.35 -6.18
N ALA A 200 2.78 16.77 -7.14
CA ALA A 200 3.12 15.35 -7.16
C ALA A 200 4.64 15.18 -7.06
N PHE A 201 5.05 14.17 -6.32
CA PHE A 201 6.44 13.72 -6.23
C PHE A 201 6.56 12.36 -6.88
N VAL A 202 7.64 12.15 -7.62
CA VAL A 202 7.87 10.90 -8.38
C VAL A 202 9.27 10.40 -8.09
N ALA A 203 9.37 9.19 -7.53
CA ALA A 203 10.64 8.52 -7.27
C ALA A 203 11.24 7.99 -8.57
N CYS A 204 12.49 8.33 -8.85
CA CYS A 204 13.21 7.90 -10.04
C CYS A 204 14.35 6.95 -9.65
N ALA A 205 14.05 5.66 -9.71
CA ALA A 205 14.95 4.60 -9.24
C ALA A 205 16.30 4.57 -10.00
N GLY A 206 16.30 4.95 -11.27
CA GLY A 206 17.50 4.91 -12.13
C GLY A 206 18.49 6.06 -11.93
N SER A 207 18.08 7.16 -11.31
CA SER A 207 18.94 8.35 -11.13
C SER A 207 19.12 8.82 -9.70
N ALA A 208 18.63 8.05 -8.71
CA ALA A 208 18.69 8.44 -7.29
C ALA A 208 18.09 9.82 -7.01
N GLN A 209 16.96 10.13 -7.62
CA GLN A 209 16.29 11.42 -7.54
C GLN A 209 14.80 11.27 -7.26
N VAL A 210 14.20 12.36 -6.79
CA VAL A 210 12.75 12.55 -6.72
C VAL A 210 12.40 13.80 -7.54
N ALA A 211 11.49 13.66 -8.50
CA ALA A 211 10.95 14.79 -9.26
C ALA A 211 9.78 15.42 -8.50
N SER A 212 9.77 16.73 -8.35
CA SER A 212 8.65 17.52 -7.84
C SER A 212 7.93 18.22 -8.99
N ILE A 213 6.63 18.01 -9.13
CA ILE A 213 5.80 18.51 -10.23
C ILE A 213 4.65 19.35 -9.66
N ASP A 214 4.49 20.57 -10.16
CA ASP A 214 3.33 21.44 -9.86
C ASP A 214 2.13 21.00 -10.71
N LEU A 215 1.06 20.58 -10.06
CA LEU A 215 -0.14 20.03 -10.72
C LEU A 215 -1.05 21.12 -11.30
N LYS A 216 -0.87 22.37 -10.92
CA LYS A 216 -1.64 23.50 -11.44
C LYS A 216 -1.07 24.05 -12.75
N SER A 217 0.26 24.17 -12.81
CA SER A 217 0.95 24.69 -13.99
C SER A 217 1.50 23.61 -14.93
N ASP A 218 1.41 22.33 -14.54
CA ASP A 218 1.95 21.17 -15.25
C ASP A 218 3.47 21.28 -15.52
N LYS A 219 4.24 21.78 -14.52
CA LYS A 219 5.67 22.02 -14.66
C LYS A 219 6.48 21.19 -13.65
N LEU A 220 7.63 20.72 -14.10
CA LEU A 220 8.69 20.24 -13.22
C LEU A 220 9.22 21.41 -12.40
N LEU A 221 9.18 21.29 -11.07
CA LEU A 221 9.68 22.29 -10.14
C LEU A 221 11.15 22.04 -9.78
N ALA A 222 11.48 20.78 -9.45
CA ALA A 222 12.80 20.39 -9.02
C ALA A 222 13.09 18.92 -9.30
N LEU A 223 14.36 18.57 -9.42
CA LEU A 223 14.91 17.22 -9.28
C LEU A 223 15.73 17.22 -7.99
N LEU A 224 15.34 16.39 -7.04
CA LEU A 224 15.89 16.36 -5.69
C LEU A 224 16.77 15.10 -5.56
N ASP A 225 18.06 15.30 -5.28
CA ASP A 225 18.99 14.20 -5.08
C ASP A 225 18.71 13.51 -3.74
N VAL A 226 18.48 12.20 -3.78
CA VAL A 226 18.20 11.34 -2.62
C VAL A 226 19.16 10.16 -2.58
N GLY A 227 18.87 9.13 -1.79
CA GLY A 227 19.66 7.90 -1.82
C GLY A 227 19.42 7.07 -3.09
N LYS A 228 20.24 6.02 -3.28
CA LYS A 228 20.18 5.14 -4.46
C LYS A 228 18.90 4.30 -4.46
N THR A 229 18.33 4.17 -5.67
CA THR A 229 17.16 3.35 -5.94
C THR A 229 15.98 3.72 -5.02
N PRO A 230 15.46 4.96 -5.10
CA PRO A 230 14.24 5.34 -4.41
C PRO A 230 13.07 4.52 -4.96
N VAL A 231 12.40 3.73 -4.11
CA VAL A 231 11.36 2.77 -4.51
C VAL A 231 9.99 3.08 -3.93
N ASN A 232 9.92 3.88 -2.87
CA ASN A 232 8.65 4.23 -2.24
C ASN A 232 8.66 5.62 -1.64
N LEU A 233 7.51 6.27 -1.74
CA LEU A 233 7.23 7.63 -1.27
C LEU A 233 6.09 7.58 -0.26
N ALA A 234 6.35 7.97 0.98
CA ALA A 234 5.35 8.08 2.04
C ALA A 234 5.16 9.55 2.42
N VAL A 235 4.02 10.14 2.04
CA VAL A 235 3.65 11.51 2.43
C VAL A 235 3.08 11.49 3.84
N LYS A 236 3.49 12.43 4.68
CA LYS A 236 2.80 12.67 5.96
C LYS A 236 1.35 13.11 5.69
N PRO A 237 0.39 12.68 6.50
CA PRO A 237 -1.01 13.09 6.38
C PRO A 237 -1.24 14.61 6.33
N ASP A 238 -0.40 15.40 7.00
CA ASP A 238 -0.45 16.86 6.95
C ASP A 238 0.16 17.47 5.67
N GLY A 239 0.84 16.65 4.86
CA GLY A 239 1.47 17.07 3.61
C GLY A 239 2.81 17.81 3.77
N GLY A 240 3.30 18.06 4.99
CA GLY A 240 4.50 18.88 5.23
C GLY A 240 5.79 18.21 4.80
N GLU A 241 5.90 16.90 4.97
CA GLU A 241 7.09 16.12 4.63
C GLU A 241 6.75 14.89 3.79
N LEU A 242 7.70 14.53 2.93
CA LEU A 242 7.72 13.31 2.14
C LEU A 242 8.91 12.46 2.55
N ILE A 243 8.67 11.21 2.92
CA ILE A 243 9.71 10.25 3.26
C ILE A 243 9.96 9.33 2.05
N VAL A 244 11.22 9.20 1.67
CA VAL A 244 11.68 8.41 0.52
C VAL A 244 12.44 7.19 1.02
N CYS A 245 12.00 5.99 0.67
CA CYS A 245 12.74 4.76 0.94
C CYS A 245 13.77 4.53 -0.17
N ASN A 246 15.06 4.59 0.16
CA ASN A 246 16.17 4.42 -0.77
C ASN A 246 16.75 3.00 -0.62
N PHE A 247 16.30 2.09 -1.46
CA PHE A 247 16.53 0.65 -1.32
C PHE A 247 18.00 0.26 -1.27
N ASP A 248 18.83 0.75 -2.20
CA ASP A 248 20.25 0.37 -2.28
C ASP A 248 21.17 1.26 -1.42
N SER A 249 20.67 2.34 -0.83
CA SER A 249 21.42 3.16 0.13
C SER A 249 21.16 2.80 1.58
N ASN A 250 20.20 1.90 1.88
CA ASN A 250 19.87 1.48 3.24
C ASN A 250 19.40 2.64 4.14
N ASN A 251 18.81 3.67 3.56
CA ASN A 251 18.39 4.86 4.28
C ASN A 251 17.03 5.37 3.80
N ILE A 252 16.47 6.29 4.55
CA ILE A 252 15.38 7.15 4.11
C ILE A 252 15.91 8.56 3.88
N SER A 253 15.32 9.30 2.93
CA SER A 253 15.49 10.75 2.79
C SER A 253 14.19 11.43 3.16
N ILE A 254 14.26 12.57 3.84
CA ILE A 254 13.10 13.41 4.18
C ILE A 254 13.14 14.65 3.31
N ILE A 255 12.05 14.92 2.62
CA ILE A 255 11.89 16.08 1.73
C ILE A 255 10.84 17.00 2.34
N GLU A 256 11.19 18.25 2.55
CA GLU A 256 10.28 19.36 2.84
C GLU A 256 9.45 19.67 1.60
N THR A 257 8.15 19.40 1.65
CA THR A 257 7.30 19.50 0.45
C THR A 257 7.05 20.93 0.03
N THR A 258 7.09 21.89 0.96
CA THR A 258 6.85 23.30 0.69
C THR A 258 7.99 23.94 -0.10
N THR A 259 9.24 23.70 0.34
CA THR A 259 10.45 24.31 -0.25
C THR A 259 11.06 23.46 -1.37
N ASN A 260 10.70 22.17 -1.46
CA ASN A 260 11.34 21.16 -2.30
C ASN A 260 12.85 21.01 -1.94
N GLU A 261 13.15 20.85 -0.66
CA GLU A 261 14.51 20.65 -0.17
C GLU A 261 14.63 19.30 0.54
N VAL A 262 15.77 18.65 0.41
CA VAL A 262 16.09 17.44 1.16
C VAL A 262 16.61 17.85 2.54
N GLY A 263 15.77 17.72 3.57
CA GLY A 263 16.08 18.11 4.94
C GLY A 263 17.05 17.16 5.65
N GLY A 264 17.07 15.88 5.28
CA GLY A 264 17.96 14.91 5.90
C GLY A 264 17.91 13.52 5.29
N SER A 265 18.88 12.69 5.68
CA SER A 265 18.95 11.28 5.30
C SER A 265 19.36 10.45 6.51
N TYR A 266 18.61 9.35 6.78
CA TYR A 266 18.76 8.58 8.01
C TYR A 266 18.85 7.09 7.71
N LEU A 267 19.83 6.40 8.28
CA LEU A 267 19.91 4.94 8.22
C LEU A 267 18.70 4.33 8.92
N ILE A 268 18.04 3.39 8.26
CA ILE A 268 16.79 2.82 8.75
C ILE A 268 16.81 1.28 8.84
N GLY A 269 17.64 0.63 8.07
CA GLY A 269 17.78 -0.83 7.95
C GLY A 269 18.34 -1.19 6.58
N THR A 270 18.41 -2.48 6.25
CA THR A 270 18.95 -2.93 4.97
C THR A 270 17.83 -3.05 3.94
N ARG A 271 17.99 -2.37 2.80
CA ARG A 271 17.05 -2.36 1.69
C ARG A 271 15.63 -1.98 2.13
N PRO A 272 15.41 -0.74 2.59
CA PRO A 272 14.07 -0.25 2.92
C PRO A 272 13.18 -0.27 1.66
N ALA A 273 12.07 -1.02 1.73
CA ALA A 273 11.20 -1.25 0.58
C ALA A 273 9.93 -0.41 0.61
N ARG A 274 9.30 -0.30 1.79
CA ARG A 274 8.04 0.44 1.93
C ARG A 274 7.97 1.18 3.26
N GLY A 275 7.47 2.42 3.20
CA GLY A 275 7.16 3.24 4.37
C GLY A 275 5.67 3.52 4.48
N ILE A 276 5.14 3.60 5.71
CA ILE A 276 3.79 4.06 6.00
C ILE A 276 3.80 4.96 7.23
N VAL A 277 3.18 6.13 7.13
CA VAL A 277 3.09 7.12 8.22
C VAL A 277 1.74 6.97 8.91
N THR A 278 1.72 7.07 10.25
CA THR A 278 0.48 7.07 11.04
C THR A 278 -0.33 8.35 10.81
N ALA A 279 -1.67 8.26 11.01
CA ALA A 279 -2.59 9.37 10.77
C ALA A 279 -2.31 10.60 11.66
N ASP A 280 -1.67 10.39 12.81
CA ASP A 280 -1.25 11.44 13.74
C ASP A 280 0.11 12.07 13.39
N ASN A 281 0.74 11.72 12.26
CA ASN A 281 2.07 12.14 11.82
C ASN A 281 3.24 11.75 12.75
N SER A 282 3.02 10.94 13.80
CA SER A 282 4.03 10.71 14.84
C SER A 282 5.00 9.57 14.53
N ARG A 283 4.59 8.58 13.73
CA ARG A 283 5.37 7.37 13.47
C ARG A 283 5.45 7.05 11.98
N LEU A 284 6.63 6.61 11.58
CA LEU A 284 6.88 5.96 10.30
C LEU A 284 7.28 4.52 10.56
N TYR A 285 6.59 3.58 9.92
CA TYR A 285 7.00 2.18 9.84
C TYR A 285 7.67 1.93 8.51
N VAL A 286 8.86 1.31 8.51
CA VAL A 286 9.60 1.00 7.29
C VAL A 286 9.91 -0.49 7.25
N SER A 287 9.43 -1.18 6.22
CA SER A 287 9.84 -2.56 5.96
C SER A 287 11.24 -2.59 5.36
N ASN A 288 12.15 -3.32 5.99
CA ASN A 288 13.52 -3.49 5.54
C ASN A 288 13.68 -4.88 4.92
N PHE A 289 13.52 -4.95 3.61
CA PHE A 289 13.54 -6.17 2.81
C PHE A 289 14.79 -7.02 3.03
N GLY A 290 15.97 -6.38 3.16
CA GLY A 290 17.24 -7.07 3.30
C GLY A 290 17.57 -7.52 4.73
N SER A 291 16.96 -6.94 5.76
CA SER A 291 17.22 -7.27 7.17
C SER A 291 16.05 -7.96 7.88
N ASN A 292 14.96 -8.29 7.17
CA ASN A 292 13.81 -9.03 7.71
C ASN A 292 13.23 -8.40 8.98
N ASN A 293 13.11 -7.10 9.00
CA ASN A 293 12.53 -6.36 10.12
C ASN A 293 11.68 -5.18 9.63
N VAL A 294 10.90 -4.62 10.54
CA VAL A 294 10.29 -3.30 10.38
C VAL A 294 10.96 -2.35 11.35
N ALA A 295 11.50 -1.26 10.85
CA ALA A 295 11.95 -0.16 11.69
C ALA A 295 10.78 0.75 12.03
N VAL A 296 10.71 1.18 13.30
CA VAL A 296 9.79 2.20 13.77
C VAL A 296 10.58 3.48 13.98
N TYR A 297 10.31 4.48 13.17
CA TYR A 297 10.95 5.79 13.23
C TYR A 297 9.98 6.78 13.88
N ASP A 298 10.42 7.43 14.94
CA ASP A 298 9.71 8.51 15.60
C ASP A 298 10.02 9.80 14.84
N ILE A 299 9.00 10.39 14.23
CA ILE A 299 9.16 11.55 13.35
C ILE A 299 9.56 12.78 14.15
N ASP A 300 8.96 13.02 15.32
CA ASP A 300 9.25 14.17 16.16
C ASP A 300 10.66 14.11 16.78
N LEU A 301 11.11 12.91 17.15
CA LEU A 301 12.44 12.70 17.72
C LEU A 301 13.54 12.53 16.65
N GLY A 302 13.17 12.35 15.38
CA GLY A 302 14.10 12.17 14.27
C GLY A 302 14.96 10.92 14.39
N LYS A 303 14.46 9.81 14.98
CA LYS A 303 15.26 8.59 15.22
C LYS A 303 14.45 7.29 15.19
N VAL A 304 15.14 6.19 14.90
CA VAL A 304 14.61 4.84 15.08
C VAL A 304 14.44 4.53 16.57
N ILE A 305 13.23 4.17 16.98
CA ILE A 305 12.89 3.82 18.37
C ILE A 305 12.72 2.31 18.58
N ALA A 306 12.44 1.56 17.52
CA ALA A 306 12.30 0.11 17.57
C ALA A 306 12.70 -0.53 16.24
N SER A 307 13.17 -1.79 16.32
CA SER A 307 13.39 -2.68 15.18
C SER A 307 12.69 -3.99 15.47
N LEU A 308 11.65 -4.31 14.70
CA LEU A 308 10.73 -5.40 14.95
C LEU A 308 11.01 -6.54 13.98
N PRO A 309 11.47 -7.72 14.44
CA PRO A 309 11.71 -8.86 13.55
C PRO A 309 10.39 -9.36 12.96
N VAL A 310 10.43 -9.71 11.68
CA VAL A 310 9.27 -10.20 10.91
C VAL A 310 9.68 -11.39 10.03
N GLY A 311 8.82 -11.83 9.13
CA GLY A 311 9.14 -12.87 8.16
C GLY A 311 10.18 -12.43 7.12
N SER A 312 10.48 -13.30 6.16
CA SER A 312 11.54 -13.08 5.18
C SER A 312 11.09 -12.17 4.03
N HIS A 313 11.93 -11.20 3.69
CA HIS A 313 11.73 -10.18 2.66
C HIS A 313 10.39 -9.41 2.84
N PRO A 314 10.26 -8.61 3.91
CA PRO A 314 9.09 -7.77 4.11
C PRO A 314 9.02 -6.70 3.02
N ASP A 315 7.91 -6.65 2.27
CA ASP A 315 7.73 -5.82 1.08
C ASP A 315 6.46 -4.96 1.12
N GLY A 316 5.45 -5.35 1.87
CA GLY A 316 4.21 -4.61 2.02
C GLY A 316 3.88 -4.30 3.47
N LEU A 317 3.25 -3.15 3.68
CA LEU A 317 2.76 -2.70 4.99
C LEU A 317 1.30 -2.25 4.87
N ALA A 318 0.50 -2.56 5.87
CA ALA A 318 -0.83 -2.00 6.04
C ALA A 318 -1.15 -1.81 7.52
N LEU A 319 -1.87 -0.74 7.85
CA LEU A 319 -2.39 -0.52 9.19
C LEU A 319 -3.86 -0.94 9.28
N SER A 320 -4.26 -1.48 10.43
CA SER A 320 -5.68 -1.61 10.75
C SER A 320 -6.32 -0.23 10.84
N GLN A 321 -7.66 -0.15 10.73
CA GLN A 321 -8.41 1.12 10.82
C GLN A 321 -8.14 1.88 12.12
N SER A 322 -7.87 1.16 13.21
CA SER A 322 -7.54 1.76 14.51
C SER A 322 -6.06 2.09 14.67
N GLU A 323 -5.21 1.71 13.70
CA GLU A 323 -3.75 1.77 13.78
C GLU A 323 -3.12 1.02 14.98
N ASN A 324 -3.91 0.16 15.64
CA ASN A 324 -3.40 -0.68 16.72
C ASN A 324 -2.66 -1.92 16.22
N TYR A 325 -2.83 -2.26 14.94
CA TYR A 325 -2.17 -3.39 14.32
C TYR A 325 -1.47 -2.98 13.04
N LEU A 326 -0.20 -3.35 12.94
CA LEU A 326 0.58 -3.28 11.73
C LEU A 326 0.67 -4.67 11.11
N LEU A 327 0.26 -4.79 9.86
CA LEU A 327 0.37 -5.99 9.05
C LEU A 327 1.58 -5.85 8.13
N VAL A 328 2.46 -6.82 8.18
CA VAL A 328 3.69 -6.85 7.37
C VAL A 328 3.62 -8.05 6.44
N LEU A 329 3.63 -7.78 5.15
CA LEU A 329 3.65 -8.78 4.10
C LEU A 329 5.09 -9.24 3.86
N ASN A 330 5.33 -10.55 4.02
CA ASN A 330 6.63 -11.16 3.87
C ASN A 330 6.66 -12.01 2.58
N SER A 331 7.23 -11.43 1.52
CA SER A 331 7.08 -11.97 0.16
C SER A 331 7.80 -13.30 -0.06
N GLN A 332 8.88 -13.58 0.68
CA GLN A 332 9.63 -14.83 0.54
C GLN A 332 9.14 -15.93 1.50
N SER A 333 8.83 -15.59 2.75
CA SER A 333 8.30 -16.60 3.69
C SER A 333 6.83 -16.95 3.44
N GLY A 334 6.10 -16.14 2.67
CA GLY A 334 4.71 -16.43 2.29
C GLY A 334 3.73 -16.29 3.44
N ASP A 335 3.91 -15.29 4.27
CA ASP A 335 3.08 -15.02 5.45
C ASP A 335 2.86 -13.51 5.67
N ILE A 336 1.94 -13.22 6.60
CA ILE A 336 1.72 -11.89 7.15
C ILE A 336 2.13 -11.91 8.62
N THR A 337 3.10 -11.08 8.98
CA THR A 337 3.39 -10.80 10.39
C THR A 337 2.43 -9.74 10.91
N VAL A 338 1.75 -10.01 12.03
CA VAL A 338 0.88 -9.04 12.71
C VAL A 338 1.58 -8.53 13.96
N ILE A 339 1.81 -7.23 14.02
CA ILE A 339 2.40 -6.52 15.14
C ILE A 339 1.33 -5.69 15.82
N GLN A 340 1.16 -5.87 17.12
CA GLN A 340 0.25 -5.08 17.95
C GLN A 340 0.98 -3.88 18.56
N LYS A 341 0.44 -2.67 18.37
CA LYS A 341 0.80 -1.48 19.14
C LYS A 341 -0.01 -1.49 20.44
N ARG A 342 0.66 -1.35 21.57
CA ARG A 342 0.05 -1.40 22.91
C ARG A 342 0.62 -0.34 23.84
N LYS A 343 -0.10 -0.03 24.90
CA LYS A 343 0.45 0.83 25.94
C LYS A 343 1.50 0.05 26.74
N PRO A 344 2.71 0.58 26.94
CA PRO A 344 3.72 -0.05 27.78
C PRO A 344 3.22 -0.23 29.21
N SER A 345 3.58 -1.33 29.85
CA SER A 345 3.29 -1.62 31.25
C SER A 345 4.57 -2.06 31.99
N LYS A 346 4.52 -2.17 33.32
CA LYS A 346 5.66 -2.67 34.12
C LYS A 346 6.07 -4.10 33.74
N LEU A 347 5.09 -4.94 33.34
CA LEU A 347 5.33 -6.33 32.95
C LEU A 347 5.70 -6.46 31.46
N GLU A 348 5.26 -5.51 30.64
CA GLU A 348 5.46 -5.49 29.21
C GLU A 348 5.89 -4.08 28.77
N PRO A 349 7.18 -3.76 28.89
CA PRO A 349 7.68 -2.40 28.68
C PRO A 349 7.73 -2.00 27.18
N SER A 350 7.68 -2.96 26.25
CA SER A 350 7.67 -2.67 24.82
C SER A 350 6.32 -2.15 24.35
N GLU A 351 6.32 -1.08 23.58
CA GLU A 351 5.14 -0.55 22.89
C GLU A 351 4.64 -1.48 21.77
N TYR A 352 5.49 -2.37 21.27
CA TYR A 352 5.19 -3.26 20.15
C TYR A 352 5.34 -4.73 20.56
N ALA A 353 4.41 -5.56 20.13
CA ALA A 353 4.46 -7.00 20.33
C ALA A 353 4.13 -7.74 19.03
N LEU A 354 4.92 -8.76 18.71
CA LEU A 354 4.53 -9.75 17.71
C LEU A 354 3.31 -10.51 18.23
N LEU A 355 2.20 -10.42 17.50
CA LEU A 355 0.96 -11.10 17.87
C LEU A 355 0.91 -12.50 17.24
N THR A 356 1.05 -12.57 15.92
CA THR A 356 1.01 -13.83 15.16
C THR A 356 1.67 -13.69 13.80
N MET A 357 1.95 -14.84 13.17
CA MET A 357 2.31 -14.92 11.74
C MET A 357 1.29 -15.82 11.05
N ILE A 358 0.69 -15.32 9.97
CA ILE A 358 -0.44 -15.95 9.28
C ILE A 358 0.03 -16.38 7.89
N PRO A 359 0.07 -17.69 7.59
CA PRO A 359 0.39 -18.17 6.25
C PRO A 359 -0.60 -17.68 5.21
N VAL A 360 -0.10 -17.31 4.03
CA VAL A 360 -0.90 -16.89 2.86
C VAL A 360 -0.50 -17.72 1.63
N GLY A 361 -0.89 -17.30 0.44
CA GLY A 361 -0.48 -17.99 -0.79
C GLY A 361 0.97 -17.74 -1.20
N LEU A 362 1.39 -18.34 -2.31
CA LEU A 362 2.76 -18.23 -2.81
C LEU A 362 3.03 -16.86 -3.43
N GLN A 363 4.17 -16.27 -3.06
CA GLN A 363 4.65 -14.98 -3.52
C GLN A 363 3.60 -13.87 -3.28
N PRO A 364 3.24 -13.62 -2.01
CA PRO A 364 2.39 -12.47 -1.69
C PRO A 364 3.15 -11.19 -2.07
N ASN A 365 2.45 -10.22 -2.68
CA ASN A 365 3.10 -9.05 -3.27
C ASN A 365 2.39 -7.71 -3.00
N ASN A 366 1.14 -7.73 -2.56
CA ASN A 366 0.46 -6.51 -2.16
C ASN A 366 -0.61 -6.78 -1.10
N ILE A 367 -0.94 -5.78 -0.30
CA ILE A 367 -1.89 -5.87 0.81
C ILE A 367 -2.71 -4.60 0.92
N VAL A 368 -4.02 -4.74 1.19
CA VAL A 368 -4.91 -3.65 1.55
C VAL A 368 -5.84 -4.06 2.67
N VAL A 369 -6.18 -3.12 3.55
CA VAL A 369 -7.19 -3.31 4.61
C VAL A 369 -8.49 -2.62 4.21
N LYS A 370 -9.61 -3.31 4.44
CA LYS A 370 -10.96 -2.78 4.24
C LYS A 370 -11.80 -3.01 5.49
N SER A 371 -12.34 -1.92 6.03
CA SER A 371 -13.32 -1.95 7.11
C SER A 371 -14.70 -1.51 6.60
N PHE A 372 -15.75 -2.11 7.14
CA PHE A 372 -17.14 -1.77 6.84
C PHE A 372 -18.11 -2.29 7.91
N VAL A 373 -19.32 -1.78 7.91
CA VAL A 373 -20.41 -2.24 8.76
C VAL A 373 -21.43 -2.97 7.90
N ILE A 374 -21.78 -4.20 8.29
CA ILE A 374 -22.84 -4.95 7.62
C ILE A 374 -24.17 -4.27 7.96
N ALA A 375 -24.89 -3.80 6.96
CA ALA A 375 -26.24 -3.29 7.15
C ALA A 375 -27.14 -4.41 7.71
N LYS A 376 -27.92 -4.09 8.77
CA LYS A 376 -28.96 -5.03 9.23
C LYS A 376 -29.88 -5.27 8.04
N SER A 377 -30.06 -6.54 7.64
CA SER A 377 -31.12 -6.89 6.72
C SER A 377 -32.43 -6.44 7.36
N GLU A 378 -33.09 -5.47 6.78
CA GLU A 378 -34.51 -5.23 7.08
C GLU A 378 -35.23 -6.54 6.80
N LYS A 379 -35.81 -7.14 7.86
CA LYS A 379 -36.63 -8.35 7.79
C LYS A 379 -38.00 -7.98 7.28
#